data_d91fc2e68ecb2753e896c972729947f6
#
_entry.id   d91fc2e68ecb2753e896c972729947f6
#
_cell.length_a   1.000
_cell.length_b   1.000
_cell.length_c   1.000
_cell.angle_alpha   90.00
_cell.angle_beta   90.00
_cell.angle_gamma   90.00
#
_symmetry.space_group_name_H-M   'P 1'
#
loop_
_entity.id
_entity.type
_entity.pdbx_description
1 polymer ?
#
loop_
_entity_poly.entity_id
_entity_poly.type
_entity_poly.pdbx_seq_one_letter_code
_entity_poly.pdbx_strand_id
1 'polypeptide(L)'
;MSENAPPPPRILSIAGSDSSGGAGIQADIKTITMLGGYAMTAITAVTAQNTCGVVGVEALSPRFVLEQVESCLSDIGADAIKIGMLGSPETATLLAERLDTFAGPIVFDPVMVATSGSILADEDTIASFAALMDIATVVTPNLPELGVLAGRETIADDEVFDAAAALASRFGVQVLAKGGHAGDETQVVDRIVSPSGKLASFAHARIQTRHTHGTGCTLSSALATMLGYRQPLVNAVRIARAFTYAAIENAPGFGEGSGPMGHQAVRKLEPPEEIPR
;
A
#
# COMPACT_ATOMS: atom_id res chain seq x y z
N MET A 1 -20.56 15.26 18.00
CA MET A 1 -20.21 13.83 17.94
C MET A 1 -21.15 13.12 18.87
N SER A 2 -21.87 12.09 18.42
CA SER A 2 -22.79 11.33 19.30
C SER A 2 -21.95 10.59 20.35
N GLU A 3 -22.35 10.66 21.63
CA GLU A 3 -21.65 10.04 22.76
C GLU A 3 -21.44 8.51 22.67
N ASN A 4 -21.89 7.84 21.59
CA ASN A 4 -21.90 6.39 21.40
C ASN A 4 -21.15 5.87 20.16
N ALA A 5 -20.44 6.71 19.40
CA ALA A 5 -19.65 6.19 18.27
C ALA A 5 -18.32 5.63 18.80
N PRO A 6 -17.91 4.41 18.38
CA PRO A 6 -16.58 3.90 18.76
C PRO A 6 -15.49 4.84 18.25
N PRO A 7 -14.36 4.92 18.95
CA PRO A 7 -13.24 5.75 18.50
C PRO A 7 -12.76 5.31 17.12
N PRO A 8 -12.22 6.24 16.31
CA PRO A 8 -11.64 5.89 15.02
C PRO A 8 -10.46 4.92 15.19
N PRO A 9 -10.25 3.98 14.27
CA PRO A 9 -9.07 3.12 14.31
C PRO A 9 -7.81 3.96 14.13
N ARG A 10 -6.77 3.65 14.90
CA ARG A 10 -5.46 4.27 14.89
C ARG A 10 -4.58 3.53 13.91
N ILE A 11 -4.14 4.20 12.87
CA ILE A 11 -3.35 3.60 11.80
C ILE A 11 -1.97 4.25 11.78
N LEU A 12 -0.93 3.45 11.96
CA LEU A 12 0.45 3.89 11.82
C LEU A 12 0.94 3.60 10.40
N SER A 13 1.23 4.65 9.63
CA SER A 13 1.90 4.56 8.35
C SER A 13 3.41 4.74 8.53
N ILE A 14 4.19 3.74 8.11
CA ILE A 14 5.65 3.75 8.10
C ILE A 14 6.08 3.82 6.64
N ALA A 15 6.45 5.01 6.15
CA ALA A 15 6.76 5.21 4.73
C ALA A 15 7.54 6.51 4.47
N GLY A 16 8.01 6.66 3.25
CA GLY A 16 8.63 7.90 2.78
C GLY A 16 7.66 9.06 2.63
N SER A 17 8.19 10.27 2.71
CA SER A 17 7.45 11.53 2.52
C SER A 17 7.60 12.01 1.08
N ASP A 18 6.49 12.19 0.38
CA ASP A 18 6.41 12.77 -0.97
C ASP A 18 6.07 14.26 -0.91
N SER A 19 7.04 15.12 -1.27
CA SER A 19 6.85 16.57 -1.25
C SER A 19 5.73 17.07 -2.16
N SER A 20 5.39 16.33 -3.24
CA SER A 20 4.28 16.66 -4.13
C SER A 20 2.91 16.34 -3.52
N GLY A 21 2.88 15.52 -2.49
CA GLY A 21 1.67 15.15 -1.77
C GLY A 21 0.82 14.07 -2.45
N GLY A 22 1.29 13.45 -3.53
CA GLY A 22 0.53 12.45 -4.30
C GLY A 22 0.66 11.02 -3.79
N ALA A 23 1.80 10.69 -3.16
CA ALA A 23 2.12 9.35 -2.66
C ALA A 23 2.66 9.40 -1.22
N GLY A 24 3.30 8.32 -0.77
CA GLY A 24 3.93 8.23 0.54
C GLY A 24 2.97 8.54 1.69
N ILE A 25 3.54 9.02 2.80
CA ILE A 25 2.74 9.37 4.00
C ILE A 25 1.64 10.40 3.72
N GLN A 26 1.81 11.26 2.73
CA GLN A 26 0.82 12.27 2.37
C GLN A 26 -0.45 11.62 1.77
N ALA A 27 -0.30 10.66 0.88
CA ALA A 27 -1.41 9.86 0.38
C ALA A 27 -2.04 9.02 1.50
N ASP A 28 -1.20 8.44 2.36
CA ASP A 28 -1.63 7.61 3.48
C ASP A 28 -2.50 8.40 4.46
N ILE A 29 -2.02 9.57 4.93
CA ILE A 29 -2.77 10.46 5.83
C ILE A 29 -4.11 10.86 5.23
N LYS A 30 -4.12 11.30 3.95
CA LYS A 30 -5.36 11.67 3.25
C LYS A 30 -6.34 10.51 3.19
N THR A 31 -5.87 9.33 2.82
CA THR A 31 -6.68 8.12 2.69
C THR A 31 -7.28 7.70 4.03
N ILE A 32 -6.43 7.56 5.06
CA ILE A 32 -6.84 7.14 6.40
C ILE A 32 -7.87 8.13 6.96
N THR A 33 -7.61 9.43 6.84
CA THR A 33 -8.50 10.49 7.34
C THR A 33 -9.83 10.50 6.60
N MET A 34 -9.83 10.38 5.26
CA MET A 34 -11.06 10.35 4.47
C MET A 34 -11.92 9.12 4.74
N LEU A 35 -11.31 8.02 5.16
CA LEU A 35 -11.99 6.79 5.61
C LEU A 35 -12.37 6.81 7.10
N GLY A 36 -12.15 7.93 7.80
CA GLY A 36 -12.54 8.12 9.19
C GLY A 36 -11.57 7.53 10.22
N GLY A 37 -10.37 7.11 9.81
CA GLY A 37 -9.31 6.66 10.71
C GLY A 37 -8.47 7.82 11.27
N TYR A 38 -7.72 7.55 12.34
CA TYR A 38 -6.71 8.45 12.89
C TYR A 38 -5.34 8.05 12.36
N ALA A 39 -4.71 8.94 11.59
CA ALA A 39 -3.42 8.68 10.94
C ALA A 39 -2.24 9.12 11.81
N MET A 40 -1.31 8.21 12.06
CA MET A 40 0.02 8.48 12.62
C MET A 40 1.07 8.09 11.58
N THR A 41 2.27 8.67 11.68
CA THR A 41 3.34 8.40 10.71
C THR A 41 4.69 8.19 11.39
N ALA A 42 5.49 7.26 10.81
CA ALA A 42 6.92 7.18 10.99
C ALA A 42 7.57 7.35 9.61
N ILE A 43 8.30 8.44 9.44
CA ILE A 43 8.91 8.81 8.15
C ILE A 43 10.23 8.06 7.99
N THR A 44 10.38 7.35 6.87
CA THR A 44 11.59 6.57 6.55
C THR A 44 12.58 7.35 5.71
N ALA A 45 12.08 8.21 4.82
CA ALA A 45 12.86 9.07 3.95
C ALA A 45 12.05 10.31 3.56
N VAL A 46 12.73 11.37 3.17
CA VAL A 46 12.09 12.58 2.61
C VAL A 46 12.52 12.70 1.15
N THR A 47 11.57 12.88 0.23
CA THR A 47 11.87 13.06 -1.19
C THR A 47 11.66 14.51 -1.63
N ALA A 48 12.54 14.98 -2.48
CA ALA A 48 12.30 16.11 -3.36
C ALA A 48 11.69 15.55 -4.65
N GLN A 49 10.37 15.59 -4.75
CA GLN A 49 9.61 14.92 -5.79
C GLN A 49 8.48 15.78 -6.32
N ASN A 50 8.16 15.60 -7.61
CA ASN A 50 7.01 16.19 -8.26
C ASN A 50 6.36 15.16 -9.22
N THR A 51 5.38 15.58 -10.02
CA THR A 51 4.68 14.66 -10.94
C THR A 51 5.55 14.12 -12.07
N CYS A 52 6.69 14.76 -12.36
CA CYS A 52 7.62 14.35 -13.42
C CYS A 52 8.70 13.39 -12.93
N GLY A 53 9.01 13.37 -11.62
CA GLY A 53 10.02 12.46 -11.08
C GLY A 53 10.52 12.80 -9.68
N VAL A 54 11.45 11.99 -9.22
CA VAL A 54 12.18 12.16 -7.95
C VAL A 54 13.52 12.82 -8.25
N VAL A 55 13.76 14.00 -7.66
CA VAL A 55 15.00 14.79 -7.83
C VAL A 55 16.03 14.41 -6.77
N GLY A 56 15.58 14.05 -5.56
CA GLY A 56 16.45 13.67 -4.46
C GLY A 56 15.72 12.88 -3.39
N VAL A 57 16.46 12.05 -2.67
CA VAL A 57 15.97 11.23 -1.55
C VAL A 57 16.95 11.39 -0.39
N GLU A 58 16.44 11.76 0.78
CA GLU A 58 17.17 11.77 2.04
C GLU A 58 16.57 10.71 2.96
N ALA A 59 17.28 9.60 3.12
CA ALA A 59 16.88 8.55 4.04
C ALA A 59 17.13 8.99 5.49
N LEU A 60 16.14 8.77 6.38
CA LEU A 60 16.34 8.96 7.80
C LEU A 60 17.10 7.77 8.38
N SER A 61 17.86 8.02 9.46
CA SER A 61 18.57 6.91 10.11
C SER A 61 17.59 5.85 10.63
N PRO A 62 17.90 4.55 10.45
CA PRO A 62 17.02 3.45 10.89
C PRO A 62 16.62 3.55 12.36
N ARG A 63 17.56 4.01 13.21
CA ARG A 63 17.30 4.26 14.63
C ARG A 63 16.22 5.34 14.82
N PHE A 64 16.28 6.45 14.08
CA PHE A 64 15.29 7.52 14.22
C PHE A 64 13.91 7.11 13.68
N VAL A 65 13.87 6.27 12.63
CA VAL A 65 12.61 5.66 12.19
C VAL A 65 11.99 4.83 13.30
N LEU A 66 12.79 4.00 13.98
CA LEU A 66 12.32 3.20 15.09
C LEU A 66 11.85 4.04 16.28
N GLU A 67 12.55 5.14 16.61
CA GLU A 67 12.15 6.08 17.66
C GLU A 67 10.78 6.73 17.37
N GLN A 68 10.45 7.03 16.10
CA GLN A 68 9.13 7.51 15.70
C GLN A 68 8.05 6.42 15.91
N VAL A 69 8.34 5.18 15.52
CA VAL A 69 7.44 4.04 15.72
C VAL A 69 7.15 3.84 17.20
N GLU A 70 8.19 3.82 18.05
CA GLU A 70 8.05 3.67 19.51
C GLU A 70 7.23 4.80 20.13
N SER A 71 7.47 6.04 19.70
CA SER A 71 6.73 7.20 20.19
C SER A 71 5.23 7.07 19.92
N CYS A 72 4.85 6.56 18.74
CA CYS A 72 3.46 6.32 18.41
C CYS A 72 2.87 5.14 19.18
N LEU A 73 3.59 4.01 19.21
CA LEU A 73 3.05 2.77 19.79
C LEU A 73 2.95 2.80 21.31
N SER A 74 3.91 3.46 22.00
CA SER A 74 3.96 3.49 23.46
C SER A 74 2.91 4.40 24.12
N ASP A 75 2.45 5.43 23.41
CA ASP A 75 1.48 6.42 23.93
C ASP A 75 0.09 6.22 23.32
N ILE A 76 -0.02 6.37 22.00
CA ILE A 76 -1.31 6.31 21.32
C ILE A 76 -1.71 4.85 21.03
N GLY A 77 -0.75 4.00 20.66
CA GLY A 77 -0.98 2.66 20.15
C GLY A 77 -1.46 2.67 18.69
N ALA A 78 -1.56 1.49 18.08
CA ALA A 78 -2.09 1.34 16.74
C ALA A 78 -3.06 0.13 16.66
N ASP A 79 -4.10 0.26 15.85
CA ASP A 79 -5.04 -0.83 15.56
C ASP A 79 -4.67 -1.56 14.26
N ALA A 80 -3.90 -0.91 13.36
CA ALA A 80 -3.26 -1.51 12.20
C ALA A 80 -2.02 -0.70 11.80
N ILE A 81 -1.09 -1.35 11.09
CA ILE A 81 0.12 -0.72 10.55
C ILE A 81 0.13 -0.89 9.03
N LYS A 82 0.51 0.17 8.32
CA LYS A 82 0.88 0.11 6.91
C LYS A 82 2.36 0.38 6.76
N ILE A 83 3.08 -0.47 6.05
CA ILE A 83 4.48 -0.28 5.70
C ILE A 83 4.59 -0.05 4.19
N GLY A 84 5.29 1.01 3.78
CA GLY A 84 5.55 1.33 2.38
C GLY A 84 7.06 1.44 2.09
N MET A 85 7.49 2.50 1.39
CA MET A 85 8.90 2.74 1.09
C MET A 85 9.75 2.85 2.35
N LEU A 86 10.88 2.13 2.43
CA LEU A 86 11.67 1.98 3.65
C LEU A 86 12.96 2.80 3.69
N GLY A 87 13.57 3.07 2.53
CA GLY A 87 14.79 3.87 2.42
C GLY A 87 16.09 3.10 2.67
N SER A 88 16.11 1.98 3.42
CA SER A 88 17.29 1.15 3.62
C SER A 88 16.94 -0.27 4.09
N PRO A 89 17.81 -1.27 3.85
CA PRO A 89 17.65 -2.64 4.32
C PRO A 89 17.69 -2.75 5.86
N GLU A 90 18.49 -1.91 6.52
CA GLU A 90 18.58 -1.88 7.97
C GLU A 90 17.25 -1.42 8.60
N THR A 91 16.59 -0.44 8.00
CA THR A 91 15.25 -0.02 8.44
C THR A 91 14.25 -1.18 8.34
N ALA A 92 14.27 -1.96 7.25
CA ALA A 92 13.40 -3.12 7.10
C ALA A 92 13.62 -4.17 8.20
N THR A 93 14.89 -4.48 8.48
CA THR A 93 15.26 -5.46 9.51
C THR A 93 14.82 -5.03 10.90
N LEU A 94 15.14 -3.79 11.31
CA LEU A 94 14.75 -3.26 12.61
C LEU A 94 13.24 -3.18 12.80
N LEU A 95 12.51 -2.82 11.75
CA LEU A 95 11.05 -2.81 11.78
C LEU A 95 10.46 -4.21 11.90
N ALA A 96 11.00 -5.20 11.19
CA ALA A 96 10.56 -6.58 11.28
C ALA A 96 10.75 -7.11 12.72
N GLU A 97 11.94 -6.92 13.29
CA GLU A 97 12.23 -7.31 14.68
C GLU A 97 11.29 -6.63 15.68
N ARG A 98 11.07 -5.33 15.53
CA ARG A 98 10.23 -4.57 16.47
C ARG A 98 8.74 -4.91 16.37
N LEU A 99 8.26 -5.19 15.18
CA LEU A 99 6.84 -5.42 14.91
C LEU A 99 6.44 -6.90 14.99
N ASP A 100 7.36 -7.82 15.20
CA ASP A 100 7.08 -9.26 15.34
C ASP A 100 6.04 -9.56 16.45
N THR A 101 6.03 -8.75 17.51
CA THR A 101 5.08 -8.88 18.62
C THR A 101 3.84 -8.00 18.49
N PHE A 102 3.68 -7.29 17.36
CA PHE A 102 2.51 -6.46 17.16
C PHE A 102 1.26 -7.31 16.86
N ALA A 103 0.24 -7.20 17.71
CA ALA A 103 -0.95 -8.07 17.64
C ALA A 103 -1.98 -7.66 16.57
N GLY A 104 -1.84 -6.47 15.96
CA GLY A 104 -2.75 -5.96 14.94
C GLY A 104 -2.34 -6.37 13.52
N PRO A 105 -3.20 -6.12 12.52
CA PRO A 105 -2.85 -6.37 11.13
C PRO A 105 -1.75 -5.44 10.62
N ILE A 106 -0.81 -6.00 9.85
CA ILE A 106 0.26 -5.29 9.15
C ILE A 106 0.02 -5.45 7.65
N VAL A 107 -0.13 -4.34 6.94
CA VAL A 107 -0.20 -4.27 5.48
C VAL A 107 1.14 -3.81 4.95
N PHE A 108 1.85 -4.68 4.25
CA PHE A 108 3.12 -4.36 3.62
C PHE A 108 2.95 -4.12 2.10
N ASP A 109 3.23 -2.90 1.66
CA ASP A 109 3.29 -2.50 0.24
C ASP A 109 4.77 -2.49 -0.17
N PRO A 110 5.25 -3.49 -0.93
CA PRO A 110 6.68 -3.68 -1.22
C PRO A 110 7.14 -2.74 -2.33
N VAL A 111 7.13 -1.44 -2.07
CA VAL A 111 7.44 -0.40 -3.05
C VAL A 111 8.90 -0.49 -3.49
N MET A 112 9.13 -0.79 -4.77
CA MET A 112 10.47 -0.89 -5.36
C MET A 112 10.76 0.28 -6.29
N VAL A 113 9.73 0.78 -6.99
CA VAL A 113 9.84 1.82 -8.02
C VAL A 113 8.72 2.85 -7.85
N ALA A 114 9.05 4.12 -7.96
CA ALA A 114 8.05 5.19 -8.00
C ALA A 114 7.20 5.13 -9.28
N THR A 115 6.00 5.69 -9.26
CA THR A 115 5.15 5.81 -10.46
C THR A 115 5.85 6.55 -11.61
N SER A 116 6.81 7.43 -11.29
CA SER A 116 7.65 8.12 -12.27
C SER A 116 8.77 7.26 -12.88
N GLY A 117 8.96 6.02 -12.42
CA GLY A 117 10.03 5.12 -12.86
C GLY A 117 11.33 5.20 -12.05
N SER A 118 11.41 6.08 -11.04
CA SER A 118 12.61 6.18 -10.20
C SER A 118 12.72 4.96 -9.27
N ILE A 119 13.91 4.35 -9.18
CA ILE A 119 14.21 3.23 -8.27
C ILE A 119 14.20 3.77 -6.83
N LEU A 120 13.43 3.13 -5.94
CA LEU A 120 13.27 3.47 -4.53
C LEU A 120 13.82 2.40 -3.59
N ALA A 121 14.04 1.18 -4.06
CA ALA A 121 14.66 0.09 -3.31
C ALA A 121 15.74 -0.56 -4.18
N ASP A 122 16.94 -0.70 -3.62
CA ASP A 122 18.04 -1.47 -4.20
C ASP A 122 17.90 -2.98 -3.92
N GLU A 123 18.79 -3.79 -4.46
CA GLU A 123 18.75 -5.25 -4.31
C GLU A 123 18.83 -5.69 -2.83
N ASP A 124 19.64 -5.02 -2.02
CA ASP A 124 19.79 -5.33 -0.59
C ASP A 124 18.51 -5.00 0.19
N THR A 125 17.87 -3.88 -0.14
CA THR A 125 16.57 -3.50 0.43
C THR A 125 15.49 -4.51 0.03
N ILE A 126 15.44 -4.92 -1.24
CA ILE A 126 14.49 -5.94 -1.71
C ILE A 126 14.73 -7.28 -1.01
N ALA A 127 15.98 -7.68 -0.83
CA ALA A 127 16.32 -8.91 -0.10
C ALA A 127 15.82 -8.88 1.37
N SER A 128 15.83 -7.69 1.99
CA SER A 128 15.33 -7.52 3.37
C SER A 128 13.80 -7.59 3.51
N PHE A 129 13.05 -7.49 2.42
CA PHE A 129 11.58 -7.58 2.43
C PHE A 129 11.07 -8.94 2.94
N ALA A 130 11.88 -10.00 2.84
CA ALA A 130 11.53 -11.32 3.38
C ALA A 130 11.15 -11.24 4.87
N ALA A 131 11.93 -10.53 5.69
CA ALA A 131 11.66 -10.38 7.12
C ALA A 131 10.33 -9.63 7.39
N LEU A 132 9.96 -8.68 6.55
CA LEU A 132 8.68 -7.98 6.66
C LEU A 132 7.51 -8.83 6.19
N MET A 133 7.72 -9.67 5.17
CA MET A 133 6.68 -10.61 4.72
C MET A 133 6.37 -11.68 5.77
N ASP A 134 7.36 -12.10 6.58
CA ASP A 134 7.17 -13.06 7.67
C ASP A 134 6.22 -12.53 8.77
N ILE A 135 6.16 -11.22 8.98
CA ILE A 135 5.30 -10.59 10.00
C ILE A 135 4.03 -9.94 9.42
N ALA A 136 3.94 -9.82 8.10
CA ALA A 136 2.80 -9.15 7.45
C ALA A 136 1.53 -10.00 7.51
N THR A 137 0.38 -9.33 7.67
CA THR A 137 -0.93 -9.95 7.47
C THR A 137 -1.26 -10.02 5.97
N VAL A 138 -0.96 -8.93 5.25
CA VAL A 138 -1.21 -8.82 3.81
C VAL A 138 -0.04 -8.11 3.14
N VAL A 139 0.44 -8.68 2.02
CA VAL A 139 1.40 -8.03 1.12
C VAL A 139 0.68 -7.60 -0.15
N THR A 140 0.96 -6.39 -0.65
CA THR A 140 0.21 -5.79 -1.77
C THR A 140 1.10 -5.51 -3.00
N PRO A 141 1.77 -6.50 -3.61
CA PRO A 141 2.63 -6.28 -4.77
C PRO A 141 1.82 -5.95 -6.02
N ASN A 142 2.32 -5.04 -6.85
CA ASN A 142 1.93 -4.97 -8.26
C ASN A 142 2.59 -6.11 -9.06
N LEU A 143 2.27 -6.27 -10.36
CA LEU A 143 2.79 -7.41 -11.12
C LEU A 143 4.33 -7.40 -11.28
N PRO A 144 5.01 -6.27 -11.56
CA PRO A 144 6.47 -6.20 -11.52
C PRO A 144 7.04 -6.57 -10.14
N GLU A 145 6.50 -6.04 -9.06
CA GLU A 145 6.93 -6.34 -7.69
C GLU A 145 6.71 -7.82 -7.35
N LEU A 146 5.57 -8.39 -7.74
CA LEU A 146 5.29 -9.82 -7.57
C LEU A 146 6.30 -10.69 -8.33
N GLY A 147 6.69 -10.28 -9.54
CA GLY A 147 7.73 -10.93 -10.33
C GLY A 147 9.04 -11.01 -9.57
N VAL A 148 9.53 -9.87 -9.10
CA VAL A 148 10.77 -9.79 -8.32
C VAL A 148 10.70 -10.65 -7.06
N LEU A 149 9.62 -10.55 -6.28
CA LEU A 149 9.43 -11.33 -5.05
C LEU A 149 9.30 -12.84 -5.29
N ALA A 150 8.79 -13.24 -6.45
CA ALA A 150 8.69 -14.63 -6.87
C ALA A 150 9.95 -15.16 -7.58
N GLY A 151 10.98 -14.31 -7.75
CA GLY A 151 12.21 -14.65 -8.48
C GLY A 151 11.98 -14.85 -9.98
N ARG A 152 11.05 -14.11 -10.58
CA ARG A 152 10.70 -14.15 -12.01
C ARG A 152 10.94 -12.78 -12.64
N GLU A 153 11.40 -12.75 -13.86
CA GLU A 153 11.67 -11.51 -14.61
C GLU A 153 10.36 -10.82 -15.04
N THR A 154 9.39 -11.59 -15.45
CA THR A 154 8.03 -11.14 -15.80
C THR A 154 6.99 -12.15 -15.34
N ILE A 155 5.74 -11.71 -15.16
CA ILE A 155 4.62 -12.59 -14.87
C ILE A 155 3.51 -12.35 -15.90
N ALA A 156 3.14 -13.40 -16.63
CA ALA A 156 1.96 -13.38 -17.49
C ALA A 156 0.66 -13.43 -16.65
N ASP A 157 -0.46 -12.98 -17.20
CA ASP A 157 -1.73 -12.88 -16.42
C ASP A 157 -2.21 -14.24 -15.88
N ASP A 158 -1.99 -15.31 -16.61
CA ASP A 158 -2.32 -16.70 -16.21
C ASP A 158 -1.37 -17.24 -15.13
N GLU A 159 -0.17 -16.67 -14.97
CA GLU A 159 0.81 -17.05 -13.96
C GLU A 159 0.67 -16.29 -12.64
N VAL A 160 -0.11 -15.19 -12.60
CA VAL A 160 -0.24 -14.33 -11.42
C VAL A 160 -0.73 -15.10 -10.20
N PHE A 161 -1.68 -16.01 -10.39
CA PHE A 161 -2.20 -16.82 -9.30
C PHE A 161 -1.10 -17.72 -8.70
N ASP A 162 -0.34 -18.42 -9.53
CA ASP A 162 0.70 -19.37 -9.08
C ASP A 162 1.85 -18.62 -8.38
N ALA A 163 2.25 -17.47 -8.90
CA ALA A 163 3.27 -16.64 -8.27
C ALA A 163 2.81 -16.11 -6.90
N ALA A 164 1.58 -15.60 -6.82
CA ALA A 164 1.01 -15.13 -5.56
C ALA A 164 0.81 -16.27 -4.55
N ALA A 165 0.39 -17.47 -5.00
CA ALA A 165 0.21 -18.64 -4.15
C ALA A 165 1.55 -19.15 -3.60
N ALA A 166 2.61 -19.16 -4.43
CA ALA A 166 3.94 -19.52 -3.98
C ALA A 166 4.45 -18.56 -2.89
N LEU A 167 4.25 -17.25 -3.08
CA LEU A 167 4.62 -16.24 -2.09
C LEU A 167 3.80 -16.40 -0.80
N ALA A 168 2.48 -16.55 -0.92
CA ALA A 168 1.57 -16.75 0.21
C ALA A 168 1.94 -18.00 1.03
N SER A 169 2.24 -19.10 0.37
CA SER A 169 2.62 -20.37 1.03
C SER A 169 3.99 -20.25 1.71
N ARG A 170 4.96 -19.56 1.07
CA ARG A 170 6.31 -19.42 1.61
C ARG A 170 6.34 -18.64 2.92
N PHE A 171 5.57 -17.55 3.02
CA PHE A 171 5.60 -16.63 4.16
C PHE A 171 4.36 -16.75 5.07
N GLY A 172 3.41 -17.63 4.78
CA GLY A 172 2.17 -17.73 5.55
C GLY A 172 1.26 -16.51 5.45
N VAL A 173 1.46 -15.63 4.45
CA VAL A 173 0.86 -14.31 4.31
C VAL A 173 -0.27 -14.30 3.28
N GLN A 174 -1.21 -13.34 3.41
CA GLN A 174 -2.15 -13.06 2.33
C GLN A 174 -1.47 -12.19 1.25
N VAL A 175 -1.73 -12.46 -0.02
CA VAL A 175 -1.17 -11.66 -1.14
C VAL A 175 -2.30 -11.01 -1.92
N LEU A 176 -2.30 -9.68 -1.98
CA LEU A 176 -3.14 -8.90 -2.88
C LEU A 176 -2.31 -8.52 -4.12
N ALA A 177 -2.34 -9.35 -5.15
CA ALA A 177 -1.69 -9.07 -6.43
C ALA A 177 -2.49 -8.00 -7.20
N LYS A 178 -1.89 -6.80 -7.36
CA LYS A 178 -2.50 -5.64 -8.02
C LYS A 178 -2.39 -5.74 -9.53
N GLY A 179 -3.51 -5.76 -10.26
CA GLY A 179 -3.56 -5.94 -11.72
C GLY A 179 -3.33 -4.67 -12.55
N GLY A 180 -3.06 -3.52 -11.93
CA GLY A 180 -2.93 -2.24 -12.64
C GLY A 180 -1.83 -2.18 -13.71
N HIS A 181 -0.85 -3.07 -13.66
CA HIS A 181 0.26 -3.19 -14.62
C HIS A 181 0.09 -4.34 -15.63
N ALA A 182 -1.08 -5.00 -15.66
CA ALA A 182 -1.36 -6.01 -16.67
C ALA A 182 -1.46 -5.37 -18.07
N GLY A 183 -1.12 -6.14 -19.10
CA GLY A 183 -1.20 -5.71 -20.50
C GLY A 183 -2.63 -5.49 -21.04
N ASP A 184 -3.66 -5.79 -20.25
CA ASP A 184 -5.04 -5.49 -20.60
C ASP A 184 -5.32 -3.99 -20.42
N GLU A 185 -5.52 -3.30 -21.55
CA GLU A 185 -5.80 -1.86 -21.56
C GLU A 185 -7.25 -1.52 -21.16
N THR A 186 -8.12 -2.53 -21.05
CA THR A 186 -9.55 -2.34 -20.78
C THR A 186 -9.94 -2.61 -19.35
N GLN A 187 -9.23 -3.50 -18.67
CA GLN A 187 -9.57 -3.98 -17.33
C GLN A 187 -8.39 -3.94 -16.37
N VAL A 188 -8.71 -3.82 -15.09
CA VAL A 188 -7.81 -4.04 -13.96
C VAL A 188 -8.34 -5.18 -13.12
N VAL A 189 -7.52 -6.20 -12.87
CA VAL A 189 -7.89 -7.39 -12.11
C VAL A 189 -6.98 -7.56 -10.91
N ASP A 190 -7.53 -7.34 -9.73
CA ASP A 190 -6.81 -7.61 -8.47
C ASP A 190 -7.21 -8.99 -7.94
N ARG A 191 -6.24 -9.75 -7.43
CA ARG A 191 -6.43 -11.11 -6.93
C ARG A 191 -5.96 -11.21 -5.49
N ILE A 192 -6.82 -11.74 -4.60
CA ILE A 192 -6.42 -12.08 -3.23
C ILE A 192 -6.16 -13.58 -3.18
N VAL A 193 -4.97 -13.93 -2.72
CA VAL A 193 -4.51 -15.30 -2.56
C VAL A 193 -4.05 -15.50 -1.13
N SER A 194 -4.46 -16.62 -0.52
CA SER A 194 -4.01 -17.06 0.80
C SER A 194 -3.10 -18.27 0.69
N PRO A 195 -2.42 -18.68 1.77
CA PRO A 195 -1.69 -19.95 1.81
C PRO A 195 -2.55 -21.17 1.44
N SER A 196 -3.87 -21.10 1.65
CA SER A 196 -4.83 -22.16 1.33
C SER A 196 -5.43 -22.05 -0.08
N GLY A 197 -5.08 -21.01 -0.87
CA GLY A 197 -5.54 -20.81 -2.23
C GLY A 197 -6.22 -19.48 -2.49
N LYS A 198 -6.90 -19.35 -3.63
CA LYS A 198 -7.57 -18.11 -4.06
C LYS A 198 -8.75 -17.78 -3.14
N LEU A 199 -8.78 -16.57 -2.60
CA LEU A 199 -9.90 -16.06 -1.79
C LEU A 199 -10.90 -15.26 -2.62
N ALA A 200 -10.42 -14.35 -3.47
CA ALA A 200 -11.27 -13.50 -4.31
C ALA A 200 -10.51 -12.95 -5.52
N SER A 201 -11.27 -12.54 -6.52
CA SER A 201 -10.78 -11.78 -7.67
C SER A 201 -11.76 -10.65 -7.96
N PHE A 202 -11.24 -9.46 -8.22
CA PHE A 202 -12.03 -8.27 -8.50
C PHE A 202 -11.61 -7.70 -9.85
N ALA A 203 -12.55 -7.45 -10.73
CA ALA A 203 -12.31 -6.83 -12.02
C ALA A 203 -13.13 -5.53 -12.15
N HIS A 204 -12.54 -4.51 -12.73
CA HIS A 204 -13.23 -3.27 -13.08
C HIS A 204 -12.62 -2.67 -14.35
N ALA A 205 -13.36 -1.79 -15.02
CA ALA A 205 -12.87 -1.07 -16.18
C ALA A 205 -11.65 -0.21 -15.81
N ARG A 206 -10.64 -0.17 -16.69
CA ARG A 206 -9.50 0.72 -16.51
C ARG A 206 -9.89 2.16 -16.78
N ILE A 207 -9.60 3.06 -15.84
CA ILE A 207 -9.74 4.49 -16.05
C ILE A 207 -8.56 4.95 -16.91
N GLN A 208 -8.85 5.52 -18.07
CA GLN A 208 -7.83 6.06 -18.98
C GLN A 208 -7.37 7.43 -18.47
N THR A 209 -6.34 7.46 -17.66
CA THR A 209 -5.77 8.67 -17.07
C THR A 209 -4.28 8.52 -16.78
N ARG A 210 -3.56 9.65 -16.81
CA ARG A 210 -2.16 9.72 -16.35
C ARG A 210 -2.06 10.03 -14.84
N HIS A 211 -3.16 10.37 -14.18
CA HIS A 211 -3.18 10.80 -12.79
C HIS A 211 -3.32 9.60 -11.84
N THR A 212 -2.30 8.78 -11.79
CA THR A 212 -2.26 7.52 -11.02
C THR A 212 -1.19 7.52 -9.92
N HIS A 213 -0.55 8.68 -9.68
CA HIS A 213 0.51 8.79 -8.67
C HIS A 213 -0.03 8.54 -7.27
N GLY A 214 0.54 7.53 -6.59
CA GLY A 214 0.17 7.12 -5.24
C GLY A 214 -0.97 6.11 -5.15
N THR A 215 -1.40 5.47 -6.26
CA THR A 215 -2.46 4.43 -6.22
C THR A 215 -2.13 3.26 -5.31
N GLY A 216 -0.88 2.77 -5.31
CA GLY A 216 -0.41 1.72 -4.39
C GLY A 216 -0.51 2.15 -2.93
N CYS A 217 0.04 3.32 -2.59
CA CYS A 217 -0.02 3.88 -1.24
C CYS A 217 -1.47 4.05 -0.77
N THR A 218 -2.35 4.57 -1.63
CA THR A 218 -3.78 4.75 -1.32
C THR A 218 -4.48 3.42 -1.07
N LEU A 219 -4.28 2.43 -1.93
CA LEU A 219 -4.90 1.11 -1.78
C LEU A 219 -4.44 0.43 -0.48
N SER A 220 -3.13 0.42 -0.22
CA SER A 220 -2.56 -0.23 0.98
C SER A 220 -2.97 0.47 2.27
N SER A 221 -3.04 1.80 2.28
CA SER A 221 -3.51 2.59 3.44
C SER A 221 -5.01 2.44 3.69
N ALA A 222 -5.81 2.41 2.62
CA ALA A 222 -7.24 2.13 2.73
C ALA A 222 -7.49 0.72 3.28
N LEU A 223 -6.71 -0.27 2.80
CA LEU A 223 -6.78 -1.64 3.30
C LEU A 223 -6.42 -1.70 4.79
N ALA A 224 -5.32 -1.08 5.21
CA ALA A 224 -4.91 -1.01 6.61
C ALA A 224 -6.00 -0.36 7.48
N THR A 225 -6.62 0.72 6.98
CA THR A 225 -7.71 1.40 7.69
C THR A 225 -8.91 0.47 7.88
N MET A 226 -9.33 -0.25 6.84
CA MET A 226 -10.45 -1.17 6.94
C MET A 226 -10.15 -2.37 7.83
N LEU A 227 -8.91 -2.87 7.83
CA LEU A 227 -8.49 -3.92 8.76
C LEU A 227 -8.44 -3.39 10.21
N GLY A 228 -8.04 -2.14 10.43
CA GLY A 228 -8.15 -1.46 11.72
C GLY A 228 -9.60 -1.35 12.23
N TYR A 229 -10.58 -1.18 11.31
CA TYR A 229 -12.01 -1.31 11.61
C TYR A 229 -12.47 -2.76 11.79
N ARG A 230 -11.56 -3.74 11.78
CA ARG A 230 -11.84 -5.19 11.89
C ARG A 230 -12.75 -5.73 10.79
N GLN A 231 -12.73 -5.10 9.60
CA GLN A 231 -13.45 -5.64 8.45
C GLN A 231 -12.79 -6.97 8.00
N PRO A 232 -13.59 -7.97 7.59
CA PRO A 232 -13.05 -9.16 6.93
C PRO A 232 -12.23 -8.78 5.69
N LEU A 233 -11.11 -9.47 5.44
CA LEU A 233 -10.12 -9.12 4.40
C LEU A 233 -10.75 -8.84 3.04
N VAL A 234 -11.61 -9.72 2.54
CA VAL A 234 -12.25 -9.56 1.23
C VAL A 234 -13.09 -8.29 1.16
N ASN A 235 -13.81 -7.95 2.26
CA ASN A 235 -14.58 -6.70 2.35
C ASN A 235 -13.65 -5.47 2.47
N ALA A 236 -12.58 -5.57 3.27
CA ALA A 236 -11.57 -4.52 3.41
C ALA A 236 -10.94 -4.17 2.04
N VAL A 237 -10.57 -5.18 1.24
CA VAL A 237 -10.05 -4.97 -0.12
C VAL A 237 -11.11 -4.35 -1.03
N ARG A 238 -12.37 -4.80 -0.97
CA ARG A 238 -13.45 -4.22 -1.79
C ARG A 238 -13.62 -2.72 -1.52
N ILE A 239 -13.61 -2.31 -0.25
CA ILE A 239 -13.74 -0.90 0.14
C ILE A 239 -12.48 -0.11 -0.26
N ALA A 240 -11.28 -0.66 -0.04
CA ALA A 240 -10.01 -0.02 -0.41
C ALA A 240 -9.94 0.25 -1.92
N ARG A 241 -10.36 -0.72 -2.74
CA ARG A 241 -10.45 -0.57 -4.21
C ARG A 241 -11.47 0.50 -4.61
N ALA A 242 -12.65 0.49 -4.00
CA ALA A 242 -13.69 1.49 -4.28
C ALA A 242 -13.18 2.92 -3.97
N PHE A 243 -12.48 3.10 -2.85
CA PHE A 243 -11.88 4.39 -2.49
C PHE A 243 -10.81 4.81 -3.50
N THR A 244 -9.88 3.90 -3.85
CA THR A 244 -8.80 4.17 -4.81
C THR A 244 -9.38 4.51 -6.20
N TYR A 245 -10.37 3.76 -6.67
CA TYR A 245 -11.05 4.01 -7.94
C TYR A 245 -11.69 5.40 -7.96
N ALA A 246 -12.48 5.73 -6.94
CA ALA A 246 -13.11 7.03 -6.83
C ALA A 246 -12.08 8.19 -6.73
N ALA A 247 -10.94 7.96 -6.07
CA ALA A 247 -9.88 8.95 -6.00
C ALA A 247 -9.19 9.17 -7.36
N ILE A 248 -9.06 8.13 -8.19
CA ILE A 248 -8.55 8.25 -9.57
C ILE A 248 -9.55 9.03 -10.44
N GLU A 249 -10.84 8.70 -10.37
CA GLU A 249 -11.89 9.39 -11.14
C GLU A 249 -11.95 10.90 -10.82
N ASN A 250 -11.68 11.27 -9.57
CA ASN A 250 -11.71 12.65 -9.10
C ASN A 250 -10.33 13.33 -9.10
N ALA A 251 -9.38 12.83 -9.87
CA ALA A 251 -8.05 13.43 -9.96
C ALA A 251 -8.13 14.90 -10.40
N PRO A 252 -7.43 15.84 -9.69
CA PRO A 252 -7.56 17.27 -9.95
C PRO A 252 -6.84 17.75 -11.20
N GLY A 253 -6.11 16.88 -11.90
CA GLY A 253 -5.41 17.22 -13.12
C GLY A 253 -4.10 18.00 -12.94
N PHE A 254 -3.51 18.01 -11.73
CA PHE A 254 -2.31 18.76 -11.43
C PHE A 254 -1.04 18.13 -12.01
N GLY A 255 -0.09 18.98 -12.39
CA GLY A 255 1.23 18.61 -12.86
C GLY A 255 1.28 18.16 -14.32
N GLU A 256 2.50 18.06 -14.86
CA GLU A 256 2.76 17.73 -16.26
C GLU A 256 2.99 16.22 -16.48
N GLY A 257 3.42 15.51 -15.44
CA GLY A 257 3.69 14.07 -15.45
C GLY A 257 2.54 13.23 -14.86
N SER A 258 2.88 12.18 -14.11
CA SER A 258 1.91 11.35 -13.38
C SER A 258 1.31 12.15 -12.23
N GLY A 259 0.11 12.69 -12.42
CA GLY A 259 -0.53 13.58 -11.46
C GLY A 259 -1.13 12.85 -10.25
N PRO A 260 -1.41 13.58 -9.14
CA PRO A 260 -2.00 13.01 -7.94
C PRO A 260 -3.48 12.70 -8.13
N MET A 261 -3.95 11.78 -7.30
CA MET A 261 -5.39 11.46 -7.21
C MET A 261 -6.15 12.47 -6.35
N GLY A 262 -7.48 12.46 -6.48
CA GLY A 262 -8.40 13.37 -5.79
C GLY A 262 -8.96 12.82 -4.47
N HIS A 263 -8.10 12.41 -3.51
CA HIS A 263 -8.52 11.86 -2.23
C HIS A 263 -9.58 12.72 -1.53
N GLN A 264 -9.39 14.05 -1.53
CA GLN A 264 -10.26 15.01 -0.87
C GLN A 264 -11.65 15.14 -1.53
N ALA A 265 -11.81 14.63 -2.73
CA ALA A 265 -13.08 14.68 -3.47
C ALA A 265 -13.95 13.45 -3.26
N VAL A 266 -13.41 12.37 -2.70
CA VAL A 266 -14.18 11.15 -2.41
C VAL A 266 -15.17 11.45 -1.29
N ARG A 267 -16.46 11.54 -1.61
CA ARG A 267 -17.55 11.82 -0.66
C ARG A 267 -18.46 10.63 -0.43
N LYS A 268 -18.53 9.71 -1.38
CA LYS A 268 -19.29 8.48 -1.33
C LYS A 268 -18.42 7.33 -1.81
N LEU A 269 -18.60 6.17 -1.22
CA LEU A 269 -17.95 4.94 -1.62
C LEU A 269 -18.98 4.08 -2.35
N GLU A 270 -19.02 4.24 -3.67
CA GLU A 270 -19.74 3.33 -4.55
C GLU A 270 -18.70 2.38 -5.15
N PRO A 271 -18.84 1.05 -4.96
CA PRO A 271 -17.93 0.13 -5.61
C PRO A 271 -18.07 0.29 -7.13
N PRO A 272 -16.96 0.24 -7.89
CA PRO A 272 -17.04 0.25 -9.34
C PRO A 272 -17.86 -0.96 -9.80
N GLU A 273 -18.55 -0.83 -10.93
CA GLU A 273 -19.26 -1.97 -11.54
C GLU A 273 -18.30 -3.13 -11.74
N GLU A 274 -18.59 -4.24 -11.10
CA GLU A 274 -17.80 -5.47 -11.26
C GLU A 274 -18.14 -6.10 -12.62
N ILE A 275 -17.11 -6.40 -13.40
CA ILE A 275 -17.28 -7.13 -14.66
C ILE A 275 -17.46 -8.60 -14.31
N PRO A 276 -18.57 -9.23 -14.70
CA PRO A 276 -18.80 -10.67 -14.48
C PRO A 276 -17.68 -11.49 -15.14
N ARG A 277 -17.20 -12.51 -14.45
CA ARG A 277 -16.17 -13.44 -14.92
C ARG A 277 -16.69 -14.85 -14.97
#